data_3ae4705e1549d950a8a5854e031e42a6
#
_entry.id   3ae4705e1549d950a8a5854e031e42a6
#
_cell.length_a   1.000
_cell.length_b   1.000
_cell.length_c   1.000
_cell.angle_alpha   90.00
_cell.angle_beta   90.00
_cell.angle_gamma   90.00
#
_symmetry.space_group_name_H-M   'P 1'
#
loop_
_entity.id
_entity.type
_entity.pdbx_description
1 polymer ?
#
loop_
_entity_poly.entity_id
_entity_poly.type
_entity_poly.pdbx_seq_one_letter_code
_entity_poly.pdbx_strand_id
1 'polypeptide(L)'
;MVRACSELEVEFPDGAIDVLTVNAIAESLYSQVDDEGRSYSVLSEIVDHRSDGNAISSDDAKIPGTDRLRRTTKGWQLLVEWKDRSSDWIPLADLKNSYPVQVAEYAVNNKIASEPAFAWWVPHVLKKRDRIIQKVKTRYRKRTHKYGIEVPSSVQTALEIDERTGTDMWRKAIEKEMRNVQVAFDVRDDGKVPIGFKEISCHLIFDVKSDTLARKARFVAGGHRTDPPKDSTYASVVSRDSVRLFFLLAALNDVDVLACDVQNAYINATTKEKIWFRGGNEVGADKGKVIVIVRALYGLKSSSARWREHMAETLRNGGFTSCKADPDLWLRPAMKPDGSKIYEYVLCYVDDCIFQGLDPPGFMDYLRTVYTLKDGTVQEPETYLGADVRRYELADGQKAWAISSDTYMRRAVEEVEHELARVGKQLKKKVVSPLASGYRPELDASPELDENRASYFASLMGV
;
A
#
# COMPACT_ATOMS: atom_id res chain seq x y z
N MET A 1 1.03 41.08 -1.56
CA MET A 1 1.16 41.01 -0.09
C MET A 1 1.17 39.56 0.31
N VAL A 2 2.35 38.97 0.49
CA VAL A 2 2.54 37.61 0.93
C VAL A 2 2.28 37.59 2.44
N ARG A 3 1.23 36.94 2.88
CA ARG A 3 1.06 36.68 4.32
C ARG A 3 2.15 35.68 4.72
N ALA A 4 2.98 36.09 5.68
CA ALA A 4 3.96 35.27 6.32
C ALA A 4 3.32 33.96 6.80
N CYS A 5 3.95 32.80 6.52
CA CYS A 5 3.63 31.56 7.18
C CYS A 5 3.80 31.80 8.68
N SER A 6 2.75 31.60 9.46
CA SER A 6 2.84 31.63 10.92
C SER A 6 3.70 30.43 11.33
N GLU A 7 4.82 30.75 11.96
CA GLU A 7 5.67 29.78 12.64
C GLU A 7 5.12 29.60 14.06
N LEU A 8 5.10 28.36 14.53
CA LEU A 8 4.65 27.99 15.86
C LEU A 8 5.79 27.26 16.59
N GLU A 9 6.01 27.62 17.85
CA GLU A 9 6.87 26.83 18.73
C GLU A 9 6.15 25.52 19.09
N VAL A 10 6.81 24.40 18.84
CA VAL A 10 6.31 23.06 19.14
C VAL A 10 7.25 22.43 20.16
N GLU A 11 6.72 22.10 21.33
CA GLU A 11 7.43 21.33 22.33
C GLU A 11 7.17 19.83 22.11
N PHE A 12 8.23 19.05 22.02
CA PHE A 12 8.17 17.60 21.85
C PHE A 12 8.16 16.89 23.22
N PRO A 13 7.67 15.64 23.30
CA PRO A 13 7.57 14.90 24.56
C PRO A 13 8.92 14.68 25.28
N ASP A 14 10.03 14.85 24.61
CA ASP A 14 11.39 14.80 25.17
C ASP A 14 11.87 16.16 25.71
N GLY A 15 11.02 17.20 25.64
CA GLY A 15 11.32 18.55 26.09
C GLY A 15 12.10 19.39 25.06
N ALA A 16 12.33 18.90 23.85
CA ALA A 16 12.91 19.70 22.78
C ALA A 16 11.87 20.69 22.24
N ILE A 17 12.30 21.93 21.99
CA ILE A 17 11.45 22.96 21.39
C ILE A 17 11.98 23.25 19.98
N ASP A 18 11.10 23.19 18.98
CA ASP A 18 11.43 23.56 17.60
C ASP A 18 10.37 24.50 17.03
N VAL A 19 10.79 25.35 16.08
CA VAL A 19 9.91 26.30 15.42
C VAL A 19 9.49 25.72 14.08
N LEU A 20 8.23 25.29 13.98
CA LEU A 20 7.70 24.65 12.78
C LEU A 20 6.66 25.55 12.11
N THR A 21 6.63 25.53 10.78
CA THR A 21 5.55 26.15 10.03
C THR A 21 4.25 25.37 10.21
N VAL A 22 3.11 26.07 10.16
CA VAL A 22 1.77 25.44 10.22
C VAL A 22 1.63 24.30 9.22
N ASN A 23 2.28 24.41 8.05
CA ASN A 23 2.28 23.34 7.05
C ASN A 23 3.11 22.11 7.49
N ALA A 24 4.24 22.31 8.16
CA ALA A 24 5.06 21.20 8.68
C ALA A 24 4.35 20.48 9.83
N ILE A 25 3.63 21.23 10.69
CA ILE A 25 2.77 20.66 11.73
C ILE A 25 1.60 19.89 11.10
N ALA A 26 0.96 20.47 10.08
CA ALA A 26 -0.11 19.80 9.35
C ALA A 26 0.39 18.54 8.62
N GLU A 27 1.55 18.57 7.96
CA GLU A 27 2.19 17.39 7.37
C GLU A 27 2.49 16.32 8.42
N SER A 28 3.00 16.68 9.57
CA SER A 28 3.26 15.76 10.69
C SER A 28 1.96 15.15 11.24
N LEU A 29 0.88 15.91 11.30
CA LEU A 29 -0.44 15.43 11.71
C LEU A 29 -1.17 14.61 10.64
N TYR A 30 -0.93 14.89 9.34
CA TYR A 30 -1.53 14.17 8.22
C TYR A 30 -0.72 12.96 7.76
N SER A 31 0.57 12.89 8.07
CA SER A 31 1.43 11.76 7.73
C SER A 31 1.30 10.55 8.67
N GLN A 32 0.33 10.57 9.57
CA GLN A 32 0.02 9.42 10.44
C GLN A 32 -0.87 8.39 9.72
N VAL A 33 -0.48 8.04 8.53
CA VAL A 33 -0.97 6.84 7.85
C VAL A 33 0.16 5.82 7.98
N ASP A 34 -0.14 4.64 8.55
CA ASP A 34 0.84 3.56 8.56
C ASP A 34 1.11 3.04 7.13
N ASP A 35 2.16 2.27 6.97
CA ASP A 35 2.54 1.68 5.68
C ASP A 35 1.46 0.75 5.08
N GLU A 36 0.39 0.47 5.84
CA GLU A 36 -0.78 -0.30 5.43
C GLU A 36 -1.99 0.58 5.06
N GLY A 37 -1.81 1.92 5.04
CA GLY A 37 -2.84 2.89 4.69
C GLY A 37 -3.90 3.13 5.78
N ARG A 38 -3.61 2.75 7.03
CA ARG A 38 -4.50 3.01 8.17
C ARG A 38 -4.23 4.40 8.73
N SER A 39 -5.23 5.25 8.74
CA SER A 39 -5.12 6.56 9.39
C SER A 39 -5.05 6.39 10.90
N TYR A 40 -3.96 6.84 11.52
CA TYR A 40 -3.93 7.03 12.96
C TYR A 40 -4.69 8.32 13.30
N SER A 41 -5.86 8.17 13.91
CA SER A 41 -6.52 9.28 14.56
C SER A 41 -5.73 9.64 15.81
N VAL A 42 -5.39 10.91 15.99
CA VAL A 42 -4.81 11.43 17.25
C VAL A 42 -5.87 11.39 18.35
N LEU A 43 -7.13 11.45 17.96
CA LEU A 43 -8.30 11.27 18.81
C LEU A 43 -8.38 9.79 19.26
N SER A 44 -8.30 9.56 20.57
CA SER A 44 -8.54 8.24 21.16
C SER A 44 -10.03 8.01 21.32
N GLU A 45 -10.71 8.87 22.08
CA GLU A 45 -12.12 8.73 22.39
C GLU A 45 -12.75 10.11 22.69
N ILE A 46 -14.07 10.24 22.47
CA ILE A 46 -14.87 11.34 22.98
C ILE A 46 -15.55 10.85 24.25
N VAL A 47 -15.15 11.40 25.40
CA VAL A 47 -15.51 10.91 26.72
C VAL A 47 -16.80 11.54 27.26
N ASP A 48 -16.98 12.85 27.04
CA ASP A 48 -18.12 13.59 27.59
C ASP A 48 -18.51 14.78 26.71
N HIS A 49 -19.64 15.40 27.03
CA HIS A 49 -20.15 16.58 26.32
C HIS A 49 -20.82 17.55 27.30
N ARG A 50 -20.75 18.82 26.96
CA ARG A 50 -21.43 19.86 27.68
C ARG A 50 -21.99 20.96 26.77
N SER A 51 -23.09 21.57 27.18
CA SER A 51 -23.61 22.77 26.56
C SER A 51 -23.49 23.95 27.52
N ASP A 52 -23.21 25.14 27.00
CA ASP A 52 -23.21 26.40 27.75
C ASP A 52 -24.47 27.19 27.48
N GLY A 53 -24.65 28.35 28.15
CA GLY A 53 -25.83 29.19 27.99
C GLY A 53 -26.01 29.81 26.59
N ASN A 54 -25.07 29.60 25.66
CA ASN A 54 -25.16 30.04 24.26
C ASN A 54 -25.71 28.92 23.34
N ALA A 55 -25.94 27.73 23.85
CA ALA A 55 -26.56 26.65 23.09
C ALA A 55 -28.00 27.00 22.75
N ILE A 56 -28.39 26.84 21.49
CA ILE A 56 -29.76 27.12 21.05
C ILE A 56 -30.66 25.96 21.52
N SER A 57 -31.82 26.35 22.16
CA SER A 57 -32.83 25.37 22.57
C SER A 57 -33.53 24.77 21.36
N SER A 58 -34.17 23.61 21.57
CA SER A 58 -34.95 22.94 20.50
C SER A 58 -36.11 23.82 20.00
N ASP A 59 -36.66 24.68 20.87
CA ASP A 59 -37.75 25.58 20.52
C ASP A 59 -37.27 26.74 19.64
N ASP A 60 -36.05 27.23 19.86
CA ASP A 60 -35.43 28.32 19.08
C ASP A 60 -34.70 27.85 17.82
N ALA A 61 -34.66 26.54 17.63
CA ALA A 61 -33.92 25.91 16.52
C ALA A 61 -34.56 26.18 15.16
N LYS A 62 -35.89 26.39 15.09
CA LYS A 62 -36.59 26.67 13.84
C LYS A 62 -36.43 28.12 13.43
N ILE A 63 -36.19 28.34 12.15
CA ILE A 63 -36.21 29.71 11.57
C ILE A 63 -37.67 30.13 11.46
N PRO A 64 -38.07 31.25 12.06
CA PRO A 64 -39.46 31.72 12.02
C PRO A 64 -40.01 31.76 10.58
N GLY A 65 -41.21 31.21 10.38
CA GLY A 65 -41.89 31.15 9.08
C GLY A 65 -41.37 30.07 8.10
N THR A 66 -40.52 29.14 8.57
CA THR A 66 -40.01 28.06 7.73
C THR A 66 -39.88 26.77 8.55
N ASP A 67 -39.86 25.60 7.84
CA ASP A 67 -39.53 24.30 8.48
C ASP A 67 -38.02 24.04 8.57
N ARG A 68 -37.20 25.04 8.30
CA ARG A 68 -35.73 24.89 8.30
C ARG A 68 -35.16 25.12 9.69
N LEU A 69 -34.22 24.22 10.07
CA LEU A 69 -33.46 24.39 11.31
C LEU A 69 -32.25 25.33 11.10
N ARG A 70 -31.94 26.09 12.14
CA ARG A 70 -30.73 26.90 12.20
C ARG A 70 -29.50 25.97 12.21
N ARG A 71 -28.53 26.24 11.32
CA ARG A 71 -27.29 25.48 11.24
C ARG A 71 -26.25 26.11 12.16
N THR A 72 -26.17 25.63 13.38
CA THR A 72 -25.24 26.12 14.40
C THR A 72 -24.62 24.96 15.16
N THR A 73 -23.40 25.13 15.64
CA THR A 73 -22.72 24.25 16.59
C THR A 73 -22.34 25.02 17.86
N LYS A 74 -22.79 26.28 17.95
CA LYS A 74 -22.44 27.19 19.05
C LYS A 74 -22.96 26.68 20.40
N GLY A 75 -22.16 26.89 21.43
CA GLY A 75 -22.54 26.56 22.80
C GLY A 75 -22.30 25.09 23.20
N TRP A 76 -21.70 24.27 22.36
CA TRP A 76 -21.38 22.89 22.66
C TRP A 76 -19.87 22.63 22.64
N GLN A 77 -19.40 21.87 23.62
CA GLN A 77 -18.04 21.37 23.73
C GLN A 77 -18.07 19.87 24.03
N LEU A 78 -17.08 19.14 23.51
CA LEU A 78 -16.88 17.73 23.77
C LEU A 78 -15.56 17.55 24.49
N LEU A 79 -15.54 16.70 25.53
CA LEU A 79 -14.31 16.27 26.19
C LEU A 79 -13.69 15.17 25.36
N VAL A 80 -12.49 15.42 24.90
CA VAL A 80 -11.74 14.52 24.03
C VAL A 80 -10.56 13.95 24.79
N GLU A 81 -10.38 12.65 24.74
CA GLU A 81 -9.16 11.99 25.15
C GLU A 81 -8.27 11.73 23.93
N TRP A 82 -7.02 12.20 24.01
CA TRP A 82 -6.01 11.99 22.98
C TRP A 82 -5.22 10.71 23.23
N LYS A 83 -4.51 10.20 22.24
CA LYS A 83 -3.68 8.98 22.37
C LYS A 83 -2.54 9.12 23.36
N ASP A 84 -2.10 10.32 23.68
CA ASP A 84 -1.12 10.62 24.71
C ASP A 84 -1.73 10.63 26.14
N ARG A 85 -3.06 10.32 26.26
CA ARG A 85 -3.87 10.32 27.47
C ARG A 85 -4.15 11.70 28.07
N SER A 86 -3.83 12.78 27.37
CA SER A 86 -4.34 14.11 27.72
C SER A 86 -5.81 14.23 27.36
N SER A 87 -6.54 15.12 28.04
CA SER A 87 -7.96 15.34 27.80
C SER A 87 -8.27 16.82 27.78
N ASP A 88 -9.02 17.28 26.74
CA ASP A 88 -9.37 18.67 26.56
C ASP A 88 -10.83 18.88 26.18
N TRP A 89 -11.43 20.01 26.59
CA TRP A 89 -12.74 20.45 26.14
C TRP A 89 -12.63 21.21 24.82
N ILE A 90 -13.01 20.59 23.73
CA ILE A 90 -12.90 21.14 22.38
C ILE A 90 -14.26 21.61 21.88
N PRO A 91 -14.38 22.81 21.27
CA PRO A 91 -15.62 23.28 20.65
C PRO A 91 -16.15 22.31 19.60
N LEU A 92 -17.46 22.07 19.60
CA LEU A 92 -18.11 21.19 18.61
C LEU A 92 -17.82 21.63 17.17
N ALA A 93 -17.68 22.92 16.91
CA ALA A 93 -17.35 23.44 15.58
C ALA A 93 -16.05 22.86 15.03
N ASP A 94 -15.02 22.79 15.88
CA ASP A 94 -13.69 22.31 15.51
C ASP A 94 -13.67 20.80 15.32
N LEU A 95 -14.26 20.05 16.26
CA LEU A 95 -14.37 18.61 16.16
C LEU A 95 -15.26 18.15 15.01
N LYS A 96 -16.34 18.85 14.72
CA LYS A 96 -17.18 18.57 13.54
C LYS A 96 -16.35 18.68 12.24
N ASN A 97 -15.43 19.64 12.18
CA ASN A 97 -14.59 19.82 10.99
C ASN A 97 -13.41 18.85 10.96
N SER A 98 -12.91 18.40 12.11
CA SER A 98 -11.75 17.53 12.22
C SER A 98 -12.12 16.04 12.24
N TYR A 99 -13.17 15.66 12.96
CA TYR A 99 -13.58 14.28 13.21
C TYR A 99 -15.10 14.09 13.07
N PRO A 100 -15.70 14.44 11.90
CA PRO A 100 -17.17 14.47 11.75
C PRO A 100 -17.84 13.13 11.99
N VAL A 101 -17.21 12.02 11.58
CA VAL A 101 -17.80 10.68 11.73
C VAL A 101 -17.81 10.25 13.19
N GLN A 102 -16.68 10.40 13.89
CA GLN A 102 -16.56 10.04 15.31
C GLN A 102 -17.51 10.86 16.18
N VAL A 103 -17.62 12.16 15.91
CA VAL A 103 -18.57 13.04 16.60
C VAL A 103 -20.02 12.64 16.31
N ALA A 104 -20.33 12.27 15.07
CA ALA A 104 -21.69 11.82 14.70
C ALA A 104 -22.06 10.50 15.39
N GLU A 105 -21.14 9.54 15.45
CA GLU A 105 -21.32 8.28 16.17
C GLU A 105 -21.50 8.51 17.68
N TYR A 106 -20.64 9.34 18.26
CA TYR A 106 -20.77 9.74 19.67
C TYR A 106 -22.14 10.37 19.96
N ALA A 107 -22.58 11.32 19.11
CA ALA A 107 -23.86 12.00 19.29
C ALA A 107 -25.07 11.03 19.25
N VAL A 108 -25.02 10.00 18.40
CA VAL A 108 -26.07 8.96 18.36
C VAL A 108 -26.03 8.08 19.60
N ASN A 109 -24.84 7.62 19.99
CA ASN A 109 -24.67 6.73 21.14
C ASN A 109 -25.09 7.40 22.44
N ASN A 110 -24.85 8.70 22.58
CA ASN A 110 -25.23 9.49 23.76
C ASN A 110 -26.58 10.19 23.63
N LYS A 111 -27.39 9.88 22.59
CA LYS A 111 -28.76 10.38 22.37
C LYS A 111 -28.86 11.92 22.23
N ILE A 112 -27.78 12.59 21.85
CA ILE A 112 -27.74 14.04 21.59
C ILE A 112 -27.82 14.40 20.11
N ALA A 113 -27.97 13.43 19.23
CA ALA A 113 -28.06 13.64 17.78
C ALA A 113 -29.28 14.47 17.35
N SER A 114 -30.34 14.51 18.18
CA SER A 114 -31.54 15.32 17.96
C SER A 114 -31.39 16.79 18.38
N GLU A 115 -30.35 17.11 19.16
CA GLU A 115 -30.09 18.47 19.60
C GLU A 115 -29.82 19.40 18.40
N PRO A 116 -30.23 20.68 18.44
CA PRO A 116 -30.07 21.59 17.31
C PRO A 116 -28.67 21.72 16.75
N ALA A 117 -27.65 21.54 17.60
CA ALA A 117 -26.25 21.62 17.21
C ALA A 117 -25.78 20.42 16.36
N PHE A 118 -26.51 19.29 16.39
CA PHE A 118 -26.19 18.02 15.73
C PHE A 118 -27.19 17.62 14.65
N ALA A 119 -28.47 17.91 14.85
CA ALA A 119 -29.59 17.38 14.04
C ALA A 119 -29.49 17.71 12.54
N TRP A 120 -28.92 18.82 12.18
CA TRP A 120 -28.85 19.26 10.78
C TRP A 120 -27.71 18.63 9.97
N TRP A 121 -26.75 17.96 10.62
CA TRP A 121 -25.58 17.40 9.91
C TRP A 121 -25.27 15.92 10.26
N VAL A 122 -25.50 15.47 11.52
CA VAL A 122 -25.21 14.12 11.97
C VAL A 122 -25.88 13.05 11.09
N PRO A 123 -27.19 13.13 10.78
CA PRO A 123 -27.84 12.12 9.91
C PRO A 123 -27.24 12.07 8.51
N HIS A 124 -26.81 13.23 8.00
CA HIS A 124 -26.18 13.30 6.68
C HIS A 124 -24.81 12.61 6.67
N VAL A 125 -23.97 12.88 7.67
CA VAL A 125 -22.63 12.28 7.80
C VAL A 125 -22.73 10.76 7.92
N LEU A 126 -23.61 10.25 8.79
CA LEU A 126 -23.78 8.82 8.99
C LEU A 126 -24.34 8.12 7.75
N LYS A 127 -25.33 8.70 7.10
CA LYS A 127 -25.87 8.18 5.84
C LYS A 127 -24.80 8.11 4.75
N LYS A 128 -23.95 9.11 4.65
CA LYS A 128 -22.84 9.14 3.69
C LYS A 128 -21.78 8.09 4.02
N ARG A 129 -21.39 7.95 5.28
CA ARG A 129 -20.50 6.89 5.77
C ARG A 129 -21.05 5.50 5.43
N ASP A 130 -22.28 5.20 5.79
CA ASP A 130 -22.90 3.90 5.58
C ASP A 130 -23.02 3.58 4.08
N ARG A 131 -23.32 4.58 3.25
CA ARG A 131 -23.34 4.45 1.81
C ARG A 131 -21.97 4.18 1.22
N ILE A 132 -20.92 4.83 1.73
CA ILE A 132 -19.53 4.55 1.34
C ILE A 132 -19.16 3.12 1.74
N ILE A 133 -19.44 2.72 2.97
CA ILE A 133 -19.18 1.36 3.46
C ILE A 133 -19.94 0.31 2.63
N GLN A 134 -21.22 0.54 2.34
CA GLN A 134 -22.01 -0.35 1.47
C GLN A 134 -21.44 -0.41 0.05
N LYS A 135 -21.05 0.74 -0.54
CA LYS A 135 -20.42 0.77 -1.85
C LYS A 135 -19.07 0.04 -1.86
N VAL A 136 -18.26 0.17 -0.82
CA VAL A 136 -17.01 -0.59 -0.67
C VAL A 136 -17.31 -2.09 -0.54
N LYS A 137 -18.30 -2.48 0.26
CA LYS A 137 -18.71 -3.89 0.42
C LYS A 137 -19.36 -4.49 -0.84
N THR A 138 -20.12 -3.71 -1.59
CA THR A 138 -20.80 -4.15 -2.83
C THR A 138 -19.94 -3.97 -4.07
N ARG A 139 -18.92 -3.13 -4.03
CA ARG A 139 -17.95 -2.90 -5.11
C ARG A 139 -16.84 -3.94 -5.17
N TYR A 140 -17.16 -5.21 -5.00
CA TYR A 140 -16.46 -6.22 -5.78
C TYR A 140 -17.03 -6.20 -7.22
N ARG A 141 -16.96 -5.05 -7.89
CA ARG A 141 -17.07 -5.01 -9.34
C ARG A 141 -15.86 -5.78 -9.86
N LYS A 142 -16.13 -7.01 -10.32
CA LYS A 142 -15.17 -7.75 -11.13
C LYS A 142 -14.69 -6.79 -12.20
N ARG A 143 -13.43 -6.38 -12.15
CA ARG A 143 -12.81 -5.70 -13.30
C ARG A 143 -12.91 -6.70 -14.44
N THR A 144 -13.80 -6.44 -15.38
CA THR A 144 -13.98 -7.33 -16.53
C THR A 144 -12.91 -7.08 -17.58
N HIS A 145 -12.30 -5.90 -17.58
CA HIS A 145 -11.26 -5.53 -18.57
C HIS A 145 -10.15 -4.73 -17.90
N LYS A 146 -8.91 -4.92 -18.37
CA LYS A 146 -7.73 -4.12 -18.01
C LYS A 146 -6.95 -3.85 -19.29
N TYR A 147 -6.67 -2.58 -19.58
CA TYR A 147 -6.03 -2.13 -20.84
C TYR A 147 -6.74 -2.66 -22.09
N GLY A 148 -8.08 -2.66 -22.10
CA GLY A 148 -8.90 -3.19 -23.20
C GLY A 148 -8.92 -4.72 -23.32
N ILE A 149 -8.24 -5.45 -22.44
CA ILE A 149 -8.16 -6.90 -22.43
C ILE A 149 -9.10 -7.44 -21.37
N GLU A 150 -9.97 -8.39 -21.76
CA GLU A 150 -10.86 -9.05 -20.81
C GLU A 150 -10.08 -9.92 -19.84
N VAL A 151 -10.31 -9.71 -18.53
CA VAL A 151 -9.64 -10.42 -17.42
C VAL A 151 -10.59 -11.49 -16.89
N PRO A 152 -10.22 -12.78 -16.96
CA PRO A 152 -11.06 -13.86 -16.48
C PRO A 152 -11.18 -13.86 -14.95
N SER A 153 -12.30 -14.39 -14.47
CA SER A 153 -12.54 -14.57 -13.05
C SER A 153 -12.29 -16.00 -12.54
N SER A 154 -12.09 -16.94 -13.46
CA SER A 154 -11.85 -18.36 -13.18
C SER A 154 -11.06 -19.00 -14.31
N VAL A 155 -10.52 -20.19 -14.05
CA VAL A 155 -9.86 -21.00 -15.09
C VAL A 155 -10.79 -21.28 -16.25
N GLN A 156 -12.05 -21.63 -15.99
CA GLN A 156 -13.02 -21.89 -17.02
C GLN A 156 -13.27 -20.67 -17.89
N THR A 157 -13.53 -19.50 -17.28
CA THR A 157 -13.70 -18.25 -18.01
C THR A 157 -12.46 -17.89 -18.83
N ALA A 158 -11.25 -18.18 -18.33
CA ALA A 158 -10.00 -17.96 -19.06
C ALA A 158 -9.94 -18.77 -20.36
N LEU A 159 -10.31 -20.05 -20.29
CA LEU A 159 -10.34 -20.93 -21.45
C LEU A 159 -11.46 -20.56 -22.44
N GLU A 160 -12.63 -20.16 -21.95
CA GLU A 160 -13.74 -19.63 -22.77
C GLU A 160 -13.35 -18.34 -23.52
N ILE A 161 -12.60 -17.44 -22.87
CA ILE A 161 -12.07 -16.24 -23.53
C ILE A 161 -11.09 -16.63 -24.65
N ASP A 162 -10.14 -17.53 -24.37
CA ASP A 162 -9.17 -17.97 -25.37
C ASP A 162 -9.87 -18.64 -26.57
N GLU A 163 -10.86 -19.49 -26.34
CA GLU A 163 -11.64 -20.12 -27.41
C GLU A 163 -12.39 -19.11 -28.26
N ARG A 164 -13.08 -18.15 -27.62
CA ARG A 164 -13.85 -17.10 -28.30
C ARG A 164 -12.96 -16.14 -29.10
N THR A 165 -11.76 -15.86 -28.60
CA THR A 165 -10.81 -14.93 -29.25
C THR A 165 -9.85 -15.65 -30.21
N GLY A 166 -9.89 -16.99 -30.30
CA GLY A 166 -8.98 -17.78 -31.11
C GLY A 166 -7.51 -17.72 -30.63
N THR A 167 -7.31 -17.48 -29.33
CA THR A 167 -5.97 -17.40 -28.72
C THR A 167 -5.77 -18.49 -27.67
N ASP A 168 -4.54 -18.63 -27.16
CA ASP A 168 -4.18 -19.52 -26.07
C ASP A 168 -3.41 -18.79 -24.94
N MET A 169 -3.58 -17.46 -24.91
CA MET A 169 -2.76 -16.61 -24.06
C MET A 169 -3.02 -16.82 -22.55
N TRP A 170 -4.27 -17.00 -22.16
CA TRP A 170 -4.63 -17.29 -20.78
C TRP A 170 -4.24 -18.70 -20.39
N ARG A 171 -4.44 -19.68 -21.29
CA ARG A 171 -4.00 -21.05 -21.09
C ARG A 171 -2.48 -21.11 -20.82
N LYS A 172 -1.67 -20.45 -21.65
CA LYS A 172 -0.23 -20.36 -21.48
C LYS A 172 0.17 -19.68 -20.16
N ALA A 173 -0.55 -18.65 -19.75
CA ALA A 173 -0.32 -17.99 -18.47
C ALA A 173 -0.60 -18.93 -17.27
N ILE A 174 -1.69 -19.70 -17.33
CA ILE A 174 -2.04 -20.70 -16.34
C ILE A 174 -0.98 -21.80 -16.29
N GLU A 175 -0.63 -22.39 -17.42
CA GLU A 175 0.36 -23.46 -17.50
C GLU A 175 1.73 -23.02 -16.99
N LYS A 176 2.14 -21.79 -17.32
CA LYS A 176 3.39 -21.20 -16.82
C LYS A 176 3.36 -21.09 -15.30
N GLU A 177 2.29 -20.54 -14.74
CA GLU A 177 2.15 -20.38 -13.28
C GLU A 177 2.14 -21.74 -12.58
N MET A 178 1.32 -22.68 -13.06
CA MET A 178 1.21 -24.00 -12.43
C MET A 178 2.54 -24.77 -12.47
N ARG A 179 3.31 -24.69 -13.55
CA ARG A 179 4.67 -25.25 -13.60
C ARG A 179 5.59 -24.61 -12.55
N ASN A 180 5.50 -23.30 -12.36
CA ASN A 180 6.32 -22.60 -11.38
C ASN A 180 5.98 -23.02 -9.94
N VAL A 181 4.69 -23.11 -9.60
CA VAL A 181 4.28 -23.43 -8.23
C VAL A 181 4.27 -24.92 -7.89
N GLN A 182 4.42 -25.79 -8.88
CA GLN A 182 4.39 -27.26 -8.69
C GLN A 182 5.40 -27.74 -7.64
N VAL A 183 6.54 -27.09 -7.52
CA VAL A 183 7.56 -27.40 -6.50
C VAL A 183 7.10 -27.14 -5.06
N ALA A 184 5.99 -26.43 -4.90
CA ALA A 184 5.40 -26.16 -3.60
C ALA A 184 4.37 -27.22 -3.17
N PHE A 185 4.13 -28.24 -4.00
CA PHE A 185 3.09 -29.23 -3.82
C PHE A 185 3.65 -30.61 -3.52
N ASP A 186 3.12 -31.24 -2.49
CA ASP A 186 3.29 -32.66 -2.21
C ASP A 186 1.92 -33.35 -2.46
N VAL A 187 1.82 -34.02 -3.63
CA VAL A 187 0.57 -34.67 -4.06
C VAL A 187 0.45 -36.02 -3.37
N ARG A 188 -0.66 -36.25 -2.69
CA ARG A 188 -0.95 -37.47 -1.95
C ARG A 188 -1.76 -38.45 -2.79
N ASP A 189 -1.10 -39.42 -3.39
CA ASP A 189 -1.77 -40.47 -4.18
C ASP A 189 -2.59 -41.41 -3.29
N ASP A 190 -2.23 -41.58 -2.02
CA ASP A 190 -3.00 -42.35 -1.05
C ASP A 190 -4.28 -41.65 -0.57
N GLY A 191 -4.50 -40.41 -0.97
CA GLY A 191 -5.65 -39.56 -0.60
C GLY A 191 -5.71 -39.18 0.87
N LYS A 192 -4.68 -39.48 1.69
CA LYS A 192 -4.67 -39.23 3.12
C LYS A 192 -4.21 -37.81 3.45
N VAL A 193 -4.97 -37.15 4.31
CA VAL A 193 -4.57 -35.87 4.88
C VAL A 193 -3.66 -36.11 6.09
N PRO A 194 -2.47 -35.48 6.15
CA PRO A 194 -1.62 -35.60 7.32
C PRO A 194 -2.29 -35.06 8.59
N ILE A 195 -2.04 -35.68 9.74
CA ILE A 195 -2.64 -35.29 11.01
C ILE A 195 -2.27 -33.86 11.38
N GLY A 196 -3.26 -33.05 11.74
CA GLY A 196 -3.09 -31.65 12.15
C GLY A 196 -2.97 -30.67 10.99
N PHE A 197 -3.22 -31.10 9.74
CA PHE A 197 -3.28 -30.21 8.58
C PHE A 197 -4.71 -29.69 8.36
N LYS A 198 -4.83 -28.43 7.99
CA LYS A 198 -6.10 -27.74 7.76
C LYS A 198 -6.35 -27.57 6.26
N GLU A 199 -7.58 -27.82 5.84
CA GLU A 199 -7.99 -27.57 4.46
C GLU A 199 -8.15 -26.08 4.20
N ILE A 200 -7.60 -25.61 3.07
CA ILE A 200 -7.79 -24.25 2.57
C ILE A 200 -8.28 -24.29 1.13
N SER A 201 -8.90 -23.20 0.69
CA SER A 201 -9.19 -23.00 -0.73
C SER A 201 -7.99 -22.34 -1.43
N CYS A 202 -7.65 -22.82 -2.62
CA CYS A 202 -6.70 -22.16 -3.50
C CYS A 202 -7.40 -21.76 -4.81
N HIS A 203 -6.92 -20.72 -5.46
CA HIS A 203 -7.47 -20.27 -6.73
C HIS A 203 -6.45 -19.47 -7.54
N LEU A 204 -6.71 -19.31 -8.83
CA LEU A 204 -5.91 -18.44 -9.69
C LEU A 204 -6.49 -17.03 -9.71
N ILE A 205 -5.62 -16.04 -9.59
CA ILE A 205 -5.89 -14.63 -9.86
C ILE A 205 -5.27 -14.28 -11.20
N PHE A 206 -6.03 -13.54 -12.01
CA PHE A 206 -5.62 -13.15 -13.35
C PHE A 206 -5.36 -11.65 -13.42
N ASP A 207 -4.37 -11.29 -14.21
CA ASP A 207 -3.97 -9.90 -14.42
C ASP A 207 -3.36 -9.71 -15.82
N VAL A 208 -3.22 -8.43 -16.22
CA VAL A 208 -2.53 -8.03 -17.46
C VAL A 208 -1.42 -7.08 -17.07
N LYS A 209 -0.19 -7.32 -17.52
CA LYS A 209 0.94 -6.44 -17.30
C LYS A 209 0.76 -5.13 -18.06
N SER A 210 1.15 -4.01 -17.44
CA SER A 210 1.02 -2.68 -18.06
C SER A 210 2.02 -2.41 -19.18
N ASP A 211 3.22 -3.00 -19.06
CA ASP A 211 4.34 -2.78 -19.98
C ASP A 211 4.21 -3.56 -21.29
N THR A 212 3.87 -4.84 -21.19
CA THR A 212 3.87 -5.80 -22.32
C THR A 212 2.49 -6.29 -22.71
N LEU A 213 1.44 -5.90 -21.97
CA LEU A 213 0.08 -6.42 -22.10
C LEU A 213 0.00 -7.95 -21.98
N ALA A 214 1.05 -8.57 -21.44
CA ALA A 214 1.12 -10.02 -21.26
C ALA A 214 0.12 -10.49 -20.21
N ARG A 215 -0.56 -11.62 -20.48
CA ARG A 215 -1.48 -12.26 -19.54
C ARG A 215 -0.68 -12.85 -18.40
N LYS A 216 -1.14 -12.63 -17.17
CA LYS A 216 -0.52 -13.12 -15.95
C LYS A 216 -1.54 -13.88 -15.12
N ALA A 217 -1.15 -15.06 -14.68
CA ALA A 217 -1.87 -15.83 -13.67
C ALA A 217 -1.02 -15.93 -12.41
N ARG A 218 -1.65 -15.95 -11.23
CA ARG A 218 -0.99 -16.22 -9.95
C ARG A 218 -1.83 -17.21 -9.15
N PHE A 219 -1.21 -18.28 -8.69
CA PHE A 219 -1.84 -19.26 -7.81
C PHE A 219 -1.77 -18.76 -6.38
N VAL A 220 -2.93 -18.57 -5.75
CA VAL A 220 -3.05 -17.95 -4.44
C VAL A 220 -3.72 -18.89 -3.45
N ALA A 221 -3.10 -19.07 -2.30
CA ALA A 221 -3.63 -19.84 -1.19
C ALA A 221 -4.53 -18.99 -0.28
N GLY A 222 -5.66 -19.53 0.17
CA GLY A 222 -6.63 -18.85 1.03
C GLY A 222 -6.20 -18.75 2.49
N GLY A 223 -5.04 -18.14 2.76
CA GLY A 223 -4.46 -18.03 4.10
C GLY A 223 -5.29 -17.20 5.10
N HIS A 224 -6.27 -16.42 4.64
CA HIS A 224 -7.21 -15.72 5.54
C HIS A 224 -8.03 -16.67 6.42
N ARG A 225 -8.16 -17.95 6.03
CA ARG A 225 -8.89 -18.99 6.76
C ARG A 225 -8.01 -19.83 7.69
N THR A 226 -6.68 -19.63 7.66
CA THR A 226 -5.76 -20.34 8.56
C THR A 226 -5.71 -19.67 9.93
N ASP A 227 -5.34 -20.45 10.94
CA ASP A 227 -5.03 -19.88 12.25
C ASP A 227 -3.82 -18.96 12.13
N PRO A 228 -3.68 -17.95 13.02
CA PRO A 228 -2.48 -17.13 13.04
C PRO A 228 -1.25 -18.04 13.24
N PRO A 229 -0.20 -17.90 12.40
CA PRO A 229 1.05 -18.62 12.63
C PRO A 229 1.61 -18.27 14.01
N LYS A 230 2.28 -19.22 14.66
CA LYS A 230 2.95 -18.98 15.94
C LYS A 230 4.17 -18.05 15.78
N ASP A 231 4.81 -18.08 14.63
CA ASP A 231 5.93 -17.21 14.28
C ASP A 231 5.42 -15.85 13.79
N SER A 232 6.26 -14.82 13.84
CA SER A 232 5.94 -13.51 13.29
C SER A 232 5.60 -13.62 11.80
N THR A 233 4.54 -12.95 11.39
CA THR A 233 4.15 -12.79 9.98
C THR A 233 4.69 -11.51 9.37
N TYR A 234 5.34 -10.69 10.20
CA TYR A 234 5.88 -9.41 9.78
C TYR A 234 7.10 -9.61 8.86
N ALA A 235 7.05 -8.98 7.71
CA ALA A 235 8.19 -8.78 6.82
C ALA A 235 8.31 -7.28 6.58
N SER A 236 9.41 -6.69 7.01
CA SER A 236 9.74 -5.30 6.68
C SER A 236 10.05 -5.16 5.20
N VAL A 237 10.04 -3.95 4.73
CA VAL A 237 10.55 -3.55 3.43
C VAL A 237 11.51 -2.38 3.62
N VAL A 238 12.48 -2.26 2.73
CA VAL A 238 13.49 -1.21 2.79
C VAL A 238 12.85 0.19 2.74
N SER A 239 13.35 1.10 3.57
CA SER A 239 12.86 2.47 3.62
C SER A 239 13.34 3.30 2.42
N ARG A 240 12.57 4.35 2.06
CA ARG A 240 12.97 5.30 1.02
C ARG A 240 14.31 5.98 1.32
N ASP A 241 14.59 6.23 2.58
CA ASP A 241 15.83 6.89 3.00
C ASP A 241 17.02 5.95 2.85
N SER A 242 16.84 4.66 3.17
CA SER A 242 17.86 3.64 2.90
C SER A 242 18.18 3.51 1.41
N VAL A 243 17.15 3.58 0.54
CA VAL A 243 17.36 3.58 -0.91
C VAL A 243 18.17 4.80 -1.36
N ARG A 244 17.86 5.99 -0.86
CA ARG A 244 18.61 7.22 -1.17
C ARG A 244 20.05 7.16 -0.68
N LEU A 245 20.25 6.71 0.56
CA LEU A 245 21.58 6.53 1.14
C LEU A 245 22.39 5.48 0.37
N PHE A 246 21.76 4.40 -0.07
CA PHE A 246 22.40 3.38 -0.89
C PHE A 246 23.02 3.99 -2.16
N PHE A 247 22.25 4.74 -2.94
CA PHE A 247 22.76 5.36 -4.16
C PHE A 247 23.77 6.48 -3.88
N LEU A 248 23.59 7.24 -2.80
CA LEU A 248 24.57 8.23 -2.36
C LEU A 248 25.93 7.57 -2.04
N LEU A 249 25.92 6.48 -1.28
CA LEU A 249 27.11 5.74 -0.91
C LEU A 249 27.78 5.08 -2.11
N ALA A 250 27.00 4.61 -3.09
CA ALA A 250 27.56 4.11 -4.36
C ALA A 250 28.33 5.18 -5.09
N ALA A 251 27.78 6.40 -5.18
CA ALA A 251 28.44 7.53 -5.81
C ALA A 251 29.71 7.96 -5.05
N LEU A 252 29.62 8.14 -3.73
CA LEU A 252 30.75 8.57 -2.89
C LEU A 252 31.89 7.55 -2.88
N ASN A 253 31.58 6.27 -2.96
CA ASN A 253 32.58 5.21 -3.02
C ASN A 253 33.04 4.89 -4.45
N ASP A 254 32.47 5.52 -5.48
CA ASP A 254 32.71 5.22 -6.90
C ASP A 254 32.72 3.71 -7.17
N VAL A 255 31.59 3.06 -6.79
CA VAL A 255 31.35 1.62 -7.00
C VAL A 255 30.18 1.41 -7.94
N ASP A 256 30.18 0.28 -8.61
CA ASP A 256 29.10 -0.08 -9.52
C ASP A 256 27.90 -0.66 -8.79
N VAL A 257 26.76 -0.55 -9.45
CA VAL A 257 25.46 -1.00 -8.94
C VAL A 257 24.83 -1.94 -9.95
N LEU A 258 24.38 -3.12 -9.50
CA LEU A 258 23.54 -4.03 -10.28
C LEU A 258 22.27 -4.36 -9.52
N ALA A 259 21.17 -4.46 -10.27
CA ALA A 259 19.89 -4.95 -9.78
C ALA A 259 19.62 -6.36 -10.31
N CYS A 260 18.74 -7.10 -9.65
CA CYS A 260 18.17 -8.35 -10.14
C CYS A 260 16.80 -8.60 -9.54
N ASP A 261 15.98 -9.41 -10.24
CA ASP A 261 14.66 -9.90 -9.80
C ASP A 261 14.80 -11.43 -9.55
N VAL A 262 14.51 -11.88 -8.33
CA VAL A 262 14.54 -13.30 -7.97
C VAL A 262 13.26 -13.94 -8.43
N GLN A 263 13.39 -14.91 -9.35
CA GLN A 263 12.24 -15.59 -9.90
C GLN A 263 11.48 -16.39 -8.83
N ASN A 264 10.17 -16.16 -8.75
CA ASN A 264 9.27 -16.88 -7.85
C ASN A 264 9.75 -16.88 -6.37
N ALA A 265 10.11 -15.73 -5.85
CA ALA A 265 10.74 -15.54 -4.55
C ALA A 265 10.16 -16.42 -3.43
N TYR A 266 8.85 -16.35 -3.19
CA TYR A 266 8.22 -17.06 -2.07
C TYR A 266 8.44 -18.58 -2.09
N ILE A 267 8.31 -19.22 -3.24
CA ILE A 267 8.43 -20.68 -3.32
C ILE A 267 9.86 -21.21 -3.12
N ASN A 268 10.86 -20.33 -3.07
CA ASN A 268 12.21 -20.74 -2.63
C ASN A 268 12.25 -21.06 -1.13
N ALA A 269 11.35 -20.48 -0.35
CA ALA A 269 11.26 -20.72 1.09
C ALA A 269 10.25 -21.83 1.44
N THR A 270 10.53 -22.60 2.50
CA THR A 270 9.61 -23.61 3.02
C THR A 270 8.54 -22.96 3.89
N THR A 271 7.29 -23.48 3.86
CA THR A 271 6.26 -23.06 4.81
C THR A 271 6.28 -23.93 6.06
N LYS A 272 5.95 -23.32 7.21
CA LYS A 272 5.68 -24.05 8.46
C LYS A 272 4.17 -24.22 8.70
N GLU A 273 3.34 -23.63 7.85
CA GLU A 273 1.89 -23.77 7.96
C GLU A 273 1.46 -25.18 7.52
N LYS A 274 0.72 -25.87 8.39
CA LYS A 274 0.20 -27.21 8.13
C LYS A 274 -1.12 -27.11 7.37
N ILE A 275 -1.04 -27.05 6.05
CA ILE A 275 -2.15 -26.77 5.16
C ILE A 275 -2.15 -27.70 3.95
N TRP A 276 -3.34 -27.97 3.46
CA TRP A 276 -3.57 -28.73 2.25
C TRP A 276 -4.78 -28.19 1.49
N PHE A 277 -4.88 -28.50 0.22
CA PHE A 277 -6.05 -28.19 -0.59
C PHE A 277 -6.42 -29.38 -1.48
N ARG A 278 -7.65 -29.39 -1.97
CA ARG A 278 -8.11 -30.36 -2.97
C ARG A 278 -7.87 -29.79 -4.35
N GLY A 279 -7.13 -30.52 -5.17
CA GLY A 279 -6.77 -30.10 -6.54
C GLY A 279 -8.01 -29.74 -7.37
N GLY A 280 -8.02 -28.56 -7.95
CA GLY A 280 -9.03 -28.09 -8.90
C GLY A 280 -8.68 -28.40 -10.36
N ASN A 281 -9.33 -27.70 -11.29
CA ASN A 281 -9.07 -27.88 -12.73
C ASN A 281 -7.68 -27.38 -13.13
N GLU A 282 -7.08 -26.49 -12.36
CA GLU A 282 -5.77 -25.87 -12.59
C GLU A 282 -4.61 -26.84 -12.45
N VAL A 283 -4.75 -27.91 -11.66
CA VAL A 283 -3.68 -28.90 -11.43
C VAL A 283 -3.75 -30.10 -12.40
N GLY A 284 -4.64 -30.05 -13.39
CA GLY A 284 -4.72 -31.06 -14.45
C GLY A 284 -4.96 -32.48 -13.94
N ALA A 285 -3.98 -33.39 -14.11
CA ALA A 285 -4.09 -34.81 -13.73
C ALA A 285 -4.26 -35.03 -12.20
N ASP A 286 -3.90 -34.07 -11.38
CA ASP A 286 -4.02 -34.15 -9.93
C ASP A 286 -5.34 -33.57 -9.40
N LYS A 287 -6.29 -33.30 -10.29
CA LYS A 287 -7.64 -32.88 -9.93
C LYS A 287 -8.31 -33.87 -8.97
N GLY A 288 -8.86 -33.33 -7.88
CA GLY A 288 -9.54 -34.11 -6.83
C GLY A 288 -8.60 -34.77 -5.81
N LYS A 289 -7.27 -34.79 -6.06
CA LYS A 289 -6.30 -35.32 -5.09
C LYS A 289 -6.11 -34.37 -3.91
N VAL A 290 -5.62 -34.93 -2.81
CA VAL A 290 -5.13 -34.17 -1.65
C VAL A 290 -3.73 -33.64 -1.99
N ILE A 291 -3.54 -32.33 -1.89
CA ILE A 291 -2.27 -31.67 -2.18
C ILE A 291 -1.83 -30.88 -0.95
N VAL A 292 -0.70 -31.24 -0.39
CA VAL A 292 -0.09 -30.56 0.75
C VAL A 292 0.81 -29.44 0.24
N ILE A 293 0.71 -28.27 0.84
CA ILE A 293 1.57 -27.15 0.51
C ILE A 293 2.82 -27.21 1.39
N VAL A 294 3.98 -27.32 0.78
CA VAL A 294 5.28 -27.49 1.47
C VAL A 294 6.21 -26.29 1.35
N ARG A 295 5.85 -25.32 0.48
CA ARG A 295 6.59 -24.07 0.31
C ARG A 295 5.68 -22.85 0.46
N ALA A 296 6.28 -21.69 0.71
CA ALA A 296 5.55 -20.43 0.82
C ALA A 296 4.90 -20.07 -0.52
N LEU A 297 3.63 -19.71 -0.48
CA LEU A 297 2.82 -19.31 -1.64
C LEU A 297 2.17 -17.94 -1.39
N TYR A 298 1.83 -17.26 -2.48
CA TYR A 298 1.00 -16.06 -2.40
C TYR A 298 -0.29 -16.35 -1.62
N GLY A 299 -0.65 -15.43 -0.72
CA GLY A 299 -1.86 -15.52 0.10
C GLY A 299 -1.70 -16.21 1.46
N LEU A 300 -0.60 -16.93 1.72
CA LEU A 300 -0.32 -17.42 3.07
C LEU A 300 0.19 -16.30 3.97
N LYS A 301 -0.22 -16.32 5.23
CA LYS A 301 0.14 -15.28 6.21
C LYS A 301 1.64 -15.19 6.49
N SER A 302 2.34 -16.32 6.44
CA SER A 302 3.76 -16.40 6.76
C SER A 302 4.71 -16.28 5.55
N SER A 303 4.18 -16.24 4.32
CA SER A 303 5.03 -16.35 3.11
C SER A 303 6.09 -15.27 3.01
N SER A 304 5.73 -14.01 3.25
CA SER A 304 6.69 -12.90 3.20
C SER A 304 7.79 -13.05 4.26
N ALA A 305 7.41 -13.41 5.49
CA ALA A 305 8.37 -13.61 6.57
C ALA A 305 9.31 -14.82 6.30
N ARG A 306 8.78 -15.91 5.72
CA ARG A 306 9.58 -17.10 5.34
C ARG A 306 10.58 -16.78 4.24
N TRP A 307 10.13 -16.07 3.22
CA TRP A 307 11.02 -15.62 2.15
C TRP A 307 12.12 -14.69 2.67
N ARG A 308 11.73 -13.68 3.48
CA ARG A 308 12.68 -12.76 4.09
C ARG A 308 13.73 -13.48 4.93
N GLU A 309 13.34 -14.47 5.73
CA GLU A 309 14.24 -15.27 6.54
C GLU A 309 15.22 -16.08 5.66
N HIS A 310 14.72 -16.67 4.58
CA HIS A 310 15.53 -17.44 3.62
C HIS A 310 16.55 -16.55 2.91
N MET A 311 16.14 -15.37 2.43
CA MET A 311 17.04 -14.40 1.82
C MET A 311 18.07 -13.89 2.85
N ALA A 312 17.66 -13.62 4.07
CA ALA A 312 18.53 -13.18 5.15
C ALA A 312 19.62 -14.23 5.47
N GLU A 313 19.27 -15.51 5.46
CA GLU A 313 20.24 -16.61 5.63
C GLU A 313 21.25 -16.64 4.47
N THR A 314 20.77 -16.52 3.23
CA THR A 314 21.63 -16.44 2.05
C THR A 314 22.61 -15.28 2.15
N LEU A 315 22.14 -14.09 2.52
CA LEU A 315 23.02 -12.92 2.66
C LEU A 315 24.04 -13.08 3.80
N ARG A 316 23.64 -13.66 4.94
CA ARG A 316 24.59 -13.97 6.02
C ARG A 316 25.68 -14.95 5.57
N ASN A 317 25.31 -15.98 4.82
CA ASN A 317 26.26 -16.92 4.23
C ASN A 317 27.21 -16.25 3.22
N GLY A 318 26.74 -15.19 2.55
CA GLY A 318 27.56 -14.30 1.71
C GLY A 318 28.41 -13.27 2.48
N GLY A 319 28.41 -13.34 3.83
CA GLY A 319 29.22 -12.46 4.68
C GLY A 319 28.57 -11.10 5.01
N PHE A 320 27.29 -10.90 4.68
CA PHE A 320 26.57 -9.67 4.98
C PHE A 320 25.92 -9.72 6.37
N THR A 321 25.83 -8.56 6.99
CA THR A 321 25.09 -8.34 8.23
C THR A 321 23.98 -7.33 8.00
N SER A 322 22.82 -7.56 8.63
CA SER A 322 21.68 -6.63 8.54
C SER A 322 21.99 -5.34 9.30
N CYS A 323 21.62 -4.20 8.74
CA CYS A 323 21.70 -2.91 9.41
C CYS A 323 20.69 -2.83 10.57
N LYS A 324 21.12 -2.20 11.69
CA LYS A 324 20.25 -2.04 12.86
C LYS A 324 19.11 -1.02 12.63
N ALA A 325 19.37 -0.01 11.81
CA ALA A 325 18.38 1.05 11.53
C ALA A 325 17.33 0.62 10.49
N ASP A 326 17.75 -0.19 9.51
CA ASP A 326 16.87 -0.75 8.48
C ASP A 326 17.25 -2.21 8.24
N PRO A 327 16.48 -3.17 8.76
CA PRO A 327 16.83 -4.59 8.68
C PRO A 327 16.92 -5.18 7.28
N ASP A 328 16.38 -4.50 6.27
CA ASP A 328 16.42 -4.93 4.86
C ASP A 328 17.55 -4.26 4.05
N LEU A 329 18.35 -3.43 4.72
CA LEU A 329 19.66 -2.97 4.27
C LEU A 329 20.74 -3.88 4.85
N TRP A 330 21.50 -4.51 3.99
CA TRP A 330 22.57 -5.44 4.35
C TRP A 330 23.93 -4.84 3.99
N LEU A 331 24.93 -5.07 4.82
CA LEU A 331 26.28 -4.49 4.63
C LEU A 331 27.37 -5.52 4.91
N ARG A 332 28.47 -5.41 4.14
CA ARG A 332 29.67 -6.22 4.29
C ARG A 332 30.92 -5.33 4.14
N PRO A 333 31.92 -5.42 5.05
CA PRO A 333 33.14 -4.66 4.90
C PRO A 333 33.93 -5.14 3.67
N ALA A 334 34.51 -4.20 2.93
CA ALA A 334 35.36 -4.47 1.78
C ALA A 334 36.55 -3.49 1.75
N MET A 335 37.57 -3.82 0.96
CA MET A 335 38.75 -3.01 0.81
C MET A 335 39.05 -2.78 -0.68
N LYS A 336 39.14 -1.54 -1.07
CA LYS A 336 39.52 -1.16 -2.44
C LYS A 336 40.97 -1.51 -2.74
N PRO A 337 41.39 -1.57 -4.02
CA PRO A 337 42.77 -1.81 -4.42
C PRO A 337 43.78 -0.76 -3.87
N ASP A 338 43.30 0.46 -3.60
CA ASP A 338 44.10 1.54 -3.00
C ASP A 338 44.26 1.42 -1.48
N GLY A 339 43.68 0.38 -0.86
CA GLY A 339 43.70 0.14 0.59
C GLY A 339 42.61 0.88 1.37
N SER A 340 41.76 1.68 0.74
CA SER A 340 40.65 2.35 1.40
C SER A 340 39.56 1.34 1.80
N LYS A 341 39.03 1.52 3.02
CA LYS A 341 37.99 0.67 3.58
C LYS A 341 36.62 1.22 3.20
N ILE A 342 35.76 0.37 2.68
CA ILE A 342 34.39 0.69 2.33
C ILE A 342 33.44 -0.40 2.88
N TYR A 343 32.15 -0.18 2.71
CA TYR A 343 31.14 -1.21 2.83
C TYR A 343 30.48 -1.45 1.49
N GLU A 344 30.23 -2.71 1.18
CA GLU A 344 29.32 -3.14 0.12
C GLU A 344 27.93 -3.27 0.70
N TYR A 345 26.89 -2.96 -0.07
CA TYR A 345 25.53 -2.94 0.40
C TYR A 345 24.60 -3.73 -0.50
N VAL A 346 23.61 -4.39 0.12
CA VAL A 346 22.48 -5.02 -0.56
C VAL A 346 21.20 -4.42 0.00
N LEU A 347 20.27 -4.04 -0.86
CA LEU A 347 18.89 -3.77 -0.52
C LEU A 347 18.01 -4.88 -1.08
N CYS A 348 17.08 -5.37 -0.27
CA CYS A 348 16.10 -6.37 -0.68
C CYS A 348 14.68 -5.82 -0.50
N TYR A 349 13.89 -5.85 -1.56
CA TYR A 349 12.47 -5.56 -1.52
C TYR A 349 11.71 -6.72 -2.14
N VAL A 350 11.35 -7.70 -1.29
CA VAL A 350 10.75 -8.99 -1.69
C VAL A 350 11.61 -9.71 -2.72
N ASP A 351 11.27 -9.66 -4.01
CA ASP A 351 11.94 -10.29 -5.14
C ASP A 351 12.98 -9.38 -5.82
N ASP A 352 12.90 -8.07 -5.60
CA ASP A 352 13.82 -7.09 -6.13
C ASP A 352 15.04 -6.94 -5.22
N CYS A 353 16.23 -7.28 -5.73
CA CYS A 353 17.52 -7.09 -5.05
C CYS A 353 18.38 -6.10 -5.83
N ILE A 354 19.06 -5.23 -5.10
CA ILE A 354 20.05 -4.31 -5.66
C ILE A 354 21.32 -4.37 -4.82
N PHE A 355 22.46 -4.45 -5.48
CA PHE A 355 23.79 -4.54 -4.85
C PHE A 355 24.69 -3.42 -5.35
N GLN A 356 25.46 -2.83 -4.43
CA GLN A 356 26.61 -1.98 -4.75
C GLN A 356 27.87 -2.51 -4.09
N GLY A 357 28.97 -2.51 -4.82
CA GLY A 357 30.23 -3.00 -4.31
C GLY A 357 31.34 -3.08 -5.36
N LEU A 358 32.42 -3.76 -4.99
CA LEU A 358 33.61 -3.89 -5.84
C LEU A 358 33.44 -4.92 -6.96
N ASP A 359 32.62 -5.94 -6.74
CA ASP A 359 32.34 -7.00 -7.70
C ASP A 359 30.85 -7.34 -7.78
N PRO A 360 30.03 -6.45 -8.38
CA PRO A 360 28.61 -6.73 -8.57
C PRO A 360 28.31 -8.00 -9.39
N PRO A 361 29.03 -8.31 -10.49
CA PRO A 361 28.82 -9.57 -11.20
C PRO A 361 29.05 -10.81 -10.33
N GLY A 362 30.13 -10.84 -9.54
CA GLY A 362 30.42 -11.95 -8.63
C GLY A 362 29.35 -12.13 -7.55
N PHE A 363 28.76 -11.03 -7.05
CA PHE A 363 27.62 -11.12 -6.16
C PHE A 363 26.38 -11.72 -6.86
N MET A 364 26.08 -11.32 -8.10
CA MET A 364 24.97 -11.91 -8.86
C MET A 364 25.21 -13.40 -9.16
N ASP A 365 26.44 -13.80 -9.43
CA ASP A 365 26.79 -15.20 -9.59
C ASP A 365 26.65 -15.98 -8.29
N TYR A 366 27.00 -15.39 -7.14
CA TYR A 366 26.70 -15.97 -5.84
C TYR A 366 25.18 -16.19 -5.65
N LEU A 367 24.34 -15.19 -5.95
CA LEU A 367 22.89 -15.36 -5.85
C LEU A 367 22.38 -16.48 -6.77
N ARG A 368 22.96 -16.65 -7.98
CA ARG A 368 22.61 -17.73 -8.92
C ARG A 368 22.92 -19.13 -8.39
N THR A 369 23.81 -19.27 -7.42
CA THR A 369 24.04 -20.56 -6.77
C THR A 369 22.88 -21.03 -5.92
N VAL A 370 22.01 -20.09 -5.49
CA VAL A 370 20.87 -20.37 -4.58
C VAL A 370 19.53 -20.15 -5.27
N TYR A 371 19.44 -19.13 -6.14
CA TYR A 371 18.21 -18.70 -6.78
C TYR A 371 18.31 -18.67 -8.30
N THR A 372 17.17 -18.80 -8.94
CA THR A 372 17.03 -18.44 -10.35
C THR A 372 16.76 -16.95 -10.44
N LEU A 373 17.66 -16.20 -11.05
CA LEU A 373 17.44 -14.80 -11.38
C LEU A 373 16.71 -14.71 -12.72
N LYS A 374 15.77 -13.78 -12.81
CA LYS A 374 14.95 -13.62 -14.01
C LYS A 374 15.79 -13.04 -15.14
N ASP A 375 15.64 -13.63 -16.34
CA ASP A 375 16.38 -13.22 -17.52
C ASP A 375 16.19 -11.72 -17.82
N GLY A 376 17.28 -11.04 -18.16
CA GLY A 376 17.29 -9.63 -18.53
C GLY A 376 17.11 -8.65 -17.36
N THR A 377 17.10 -9.12 -16.09
CA THR A 377 16.98 -8.24 -14.93
C THR A 377 18.30 -7.95 -14.24
N VAL A 378 19.35 -8.73 -14.54
CA VAL A 378 20.70 -8.50 -14.00
C VAL A 378 21.37 -7.40 -14.83
N GLN A 379 21.20 -6.17 -14.41
CA GLN A 379 21.73 -4.99 -15.11
C GLN A 379 21.85 -3.79 -14.17
N GLU A 380 22.49 -2.72 -14.64
CA GLU A 380 22.41 -1.43 -13.96
C GLU A 380 20.94 -0.99 -13.86
N PRO A 381 20.47 -0.55 -12.69
CA PRO A 381 19.05 -0.24 -12.51
C PRO A 381 18.67 1.01 -13.32
N GLU A 382 17.71 0.86 -14.21
CA GLU A 382 16.99 1.98 -14.87
C GLU A 382 15.76 2.40 -14.08
N THR A 383 15.18 1.44 -13.33
CA THR A 383 14.06 1.64 -12.42
C THR A 383 14.29 0.83 -11.15
N TYR A 384 13.88 1.37 -10.00
CA TYR A 384 13.85 0.67 -8.73
C TYR A 384 12.64 1.12 -7.90
N LEU A 385 11.82 0.17 -7.46
CA LEU A 385 10.59 0.42 -6.71
C LEU A 385 9.66 1.48 -7.35
N GLY A 386 9.57 1.46 -8.68
CA GLY A 386 8.72 2.39 -9.45
C GLY A 386 9.31 3.78 -9.66
N ALA A 387 10.52 4.05 -9.17
CA ALA A 387 11.26 5.27 -9.47
C ALA A 387 12.23 5.06 -10.62
N ASP A 388 12.40 6.08 -11.47
CA ASP A 388 13.45 6.13 -12.47
C ASP A 388 14.79 6.32 -11.77
N VAL A 389 15.78 5.53 -12.14
CA VAL A 389 17.14 5.59 -11.61
C VAL A 389 18.11 5.86 -12.76
N ARG A 390 18.97 6.83 -12.61
CA ARG A 390 19.94 7.21 -13.66
C ARG A 390 21.26 7.64 -13.07
N ARG A 391 22.37 7.28 -13.73
CA ARG A 391 23.67 7.91 -13.46
C ARG A 391 23.62 9.35 -13.96
N TYR A 392 24.23 10.24 -13.21
CA TYR A 392 24.33 11.66 -13.50
C TYR A 392 25.75 12.13 -13.23
N GLU A 393 26.29 12.95 -14.12
CA GLU A 393 27.58 13.61 -13.92
C GLU A 393 27.32 15.06 -13.54
N LEU A 394 27.84 15.46 -12.40
CA LEU A 394 27.80 16.83 -11.92
C LEU A 394 28.73 17.74 -12.71
N ALA A 395 28.55 19.06 -12.62
CA ALA A 395 29.34 20.03 -13.37
C ALA A 395 30.85 20.00 -13.05
N ASP A 396 31.23 19.47 -11.90
CA ASP A 396 32.61 19.25 -11.45
C ASP A 396 33.19 17.88 -11.85
N GLY A 397 32.44 17.10 -12.65
CA GLY A 397 32.84 15.76 -13.11
C GLY A 397 32.60 14.64 -12.10
N GLN A 398 31.97 14.92 -10.93
CA GLN A 398 31.60 13.87 -9.98
C GLN A 398 30.42 13.08 -10.48
N LYS A 399 30.49 11.76 -10.35
CA LYS A 399 29.38 10.86 -10.67
C LYS A 399 28.38 10.83 -9.51
N ALA A 400 27.11 10.88 -9.85
CA ALA A 400 25.99 10.80 -8.90
C ALA A 400 24.90 9.88 -9.43
N TRP A 401 23.95 9.55 -8.58
CA TRP A 401 22.72 8.86 -8.95
C TRP A 401 21.53 9.79 -8.77
N ALA A 402 20.69 9.86 -9.77
CA ALA A 402 19.40 10.56 -9.70
C ALA A 402 18.27 9.56 -9.57
N ILE A 403 17.38 9.82 -8.62
CA ILE A 403 16.16 9.05 -8.42
C ILE A 403 14.97 9.98 -8.63
N SER A 404 14.05 9.62 -9.51
CA SER A 404 12.92 10.45 -9.90
C SER A 404 11.65 9.62 -10.09
N SER A 405 10.51 10.20 -9.81
CA SER A 405 9.21 9.67 -10.20
C SER A 405 8.66 10.32 -11.48
N ASP A 406 9.52 10.89 -12.31
CA ASP A 406 9.15 11.70 -13.46
C ASP A 406 8.29 10.92 -14.46
N THR A 407 8.70 9.72 -14.84
CA THR A 407 7.96 8.87 -15.77
C THR A 407 6.56 8.53 -15.25
N TYR A 408 6.45 8.19 -13.95
CA TYR A 408 5.17 7.92 -13.32
C TYR A 408 4.28 9.17 -13.32
N MET A 409 4.82 10.30 -12.91
CA MET A 409 4.07 11.56 -12.82
C MET A 409 3.62 12.06 -14.20
N ARG A 410 4.47 11.96 -15.22
CA ARG A 410 4.10 12.33 -16.59
C ARG A 410 2.94 11.52 -17.11
N ARG A 411 2.98 10.20 -16.96
CA ARG A 411 1.88 9.31 -17.37
C ARG A 411 0.57 9.66 -16.65
N ALA A 412 0.63 9.89 -15.35
CA ALA A 412 -0.56 10.25 -14.57
C ALA A 412 -1.14 11.59 -15.03
N VAL A 413 -0.30 12.58 -15.34
CA VAL A 413 -0.73 13.88 -15.87
C VAL A 413 -1.34 13.72 -17.27
N GLU A 414 -0.69 13.00 -18.18
CA GLU A 414 -1.16 12.74 -19.54
C GLU A 414 -2.54 12.06 -19.55
N GLU A 415 -2.76 11.06 -18.69
CA GLU A 415 -4.06 10.40 -18.57
C GLU A 415 -5.15 11.36 -18.09
N VAL A 416 -4.85 12.21 -17.10
CA VAL A 416 -5.80 13.22 -16.60
C VAL A 416 -6.09 14.27 -17.66
N GLU A 417 -5.07 14.77 -18.36
CA GLU A 417 -5.23 15.75 -19.45
C GLU A 417 -6.06 15.19 -20.60
N HIS A 418 -5.82 13.94 -20.98
CA HIS A 418 -6.61 13.26 -22.01
C HIS A 418 -8.09 13.18 -21.65
N GLU A 419 -8.42 12.85 -20.40
CA GLU A 419 -9.82 12.77 -19.95
C GLU A 419 -10.45 14.15 -19.81
N LEU A 420 -9.73 15.14 -19.30
CA LEU A 420 -10.22 16.51 -19.21
C LEU A 420 -10.52 17.09 -20.60
N ALA A 421 -9.67 16.80 -21.60
CA ALA A 421 -9.88 17.24 -22.97
C ALA A 421 -11.18 16.70 -23.58
N ARG A 422 -11.61 15.46 -23.24
CA ARG A 422 -12.89 14.89 -23.67
C ARG A 422 -14.10 15.71 -23.23
N VAL A 423 -13.99 16.42 -22.12
CA VAL A 423 -15.06 17.27 -21.57
C VAL A 423 -14.76 18.76 -21.73
N GLY A 424 -13.81 19.13 -22.61
CA GLY A 424 -13.45 20.53 -22.91
C GLY A 424 -12.80 21.26 -21.75
N LYS A 425 -12.18 20.55 -20.81
CA LYS A 425 -11.49 21.10 -19.64
C LYS A 425 -9.98 20.92 -19.76
N GLN A 426 -9.23 21.69 -18.96
CA GLN A 426 -7.77 21.62 -18.86
C GLN A 426 -7.33 21.67 -17.40
N LEU A 427 -6.13 21.13 -17.12
CA LEU A 427 -5.51 21.31 -15.82
C LEU A 427 -5.19 22.77 -15.56
N LYS A 428 -5.38 23.21 -14.34
CA LYS A 428 -5.01 24.58 -13.92
C LYS A 428 -3.49 24.73 -13.92
N LYS A 429 -2.95 25.74 -14.58
CA LYS A 429 -1.50 25.99 -14.67
C LYS A 429 -0.81 26.33 -13.35
N LYS A 430 -1.55 26.87 -12.36
CA LYS A 430 -1.04 27.17 -11.02
C LYS A 430 -2.03 26.67 -9.99
N VAL A 431 -1.60 25.72 -9.17
CA VAL A 431 -2.37 25.19 -8.04
C VAL A 431 -1.47 25.24 -6.82
N VAL A 432 -1.93 25.88 -5.76
CA VAL A 432 -1.17 26.01 -4.50
C VAL A 432 -1.37 24.76 -3.64
N SER A 433 -2.55 24.14 -3.73
CA SER A 433 -2.89 22.91 -3.02
C SER A 433 -3.86 22.09 -3.88
N PRO A 434 -3.75 20.76 -3.90
CA PRO A 434 -4.67 19.89 -4.64
C PRO A 434 -6.11 19.98 -4.12
N LEU A 435 -6.28 20.27 -2.85
CA LEU A 435 -7.59 20.41 -2.19
C LEU A 435 -7.71 21.77 -1.51
N ALA A 436 -8.94 22.26 -1.39
CA ALA A 436 -9.22 23.45 -0.59
C ALA A 436 -8.87 23.20 0.89
N SER A 437 -8.37 24.23 1.57
CA SER A 437 -8.12 24.14 3.01
C SER A 437 -9.39 23.73 3.75
N GLY A 438 -9.28 22.73 4.61
CA GLY A 438 -10.42 22.21 5.40
C GLY A 438 -11.42 21.36 4.60
N TYR A 439 -11.10 20.92 3.38
CA TYR A 439 -11.96 20.01 2.63
C TYR A 439 -12.16 18.70 3.38
N ARG A 440 -13.41 18.32 3.57
CA ARG A 440 -13.82 17.08 4.23
C ARG A 440 -14.84 16.37 3.33
N PRO A 441 -14.49 15.23 2.75
CA PRO A 441 -15.39 14.51 1.85
C PRO A 441 -16.68 14.08 2.53
N GLU A 442 -16.68 13.86 3.85
CA GLU A 442 -17.86 13.50 4.64
C GLU A 442 -18.89 14.63 4.70
N LEU A 443 -18.45 15.88 4.56
CA LEU A 443 -19.29 17.07 4.56
C LEU A 443 -19.63 17.57 3.15
N ASP A 444 -19.05 16.99 2.12
CA ASP A 444 -19.28 17.36 0.74
C ASP A 444 -20.67 16.91 0.29
N ALA A 445 -21.53 17.86 -0.01
CA ALA A 445 -22.90 17.65 -0.49
C ALA A 445 -23.01 17.66 -2.03
N SER A 446 -21.89 17.70 -2.76
CA SER A 446 -21.90 17.66 -4.22
C SER A 446 -22.50 16.35 -4.75
N PRO A 447 -23.11 16.33 -5.96
CA PRO A 447 -23.63 15.12 -6.55
C PRO A 447 -22.50 14.10 -6.76
N GLU A 448 -22.85 12.83 -6.59
CA GLU A 448 -21.91 11.73 -6.84
C GLU A 448 -21.53 11.67 -8.31
N LEU A 449 -20.32 11.19 -8.56
CA LEU A 449 -19.90 10.85 -9.91
C LEU A 449 -20.78 9.72 -10.46
N ASP A 450 -21.13 9.80 -11.76
CA ASP A 450 -21.73 8.68 -12.47
C ASP A 450 -20.79 7.46 -12.45
N GLU A 451 -21.32 6.28 -12.81
CA GLU A 451 -20.57 5.02 -12.74
C GLU A 451 -19.28 5.02 -13.55
N ASN A 452 -19.28 5.65 -14.74
CA ASN A 452 -18.11 5.68 -15.61
C ASN A 452 -17.02 6.58 -15.02
N ARG A 453 -17.40 7.77 -14.55
CA ARG A 453 -16.48 8.71 -13.91
C ARG A 453 -15.95 8.18 -12.58
N ALA A 454 -16.80 7.50 -11.79
CA ALA A 454 -16.36 6.86 -10.55
C ALA A 454 -15.37 5.71 -10.82
N SER A 455 -15.59 4.92 -11.87
CA SER A 455 -14.67 3.85 -12.29
C SER A 455 -13.34 4.42 -12.79
N TYR A 456 -13.41 5.49 -13.59
CA TYR A 456 -12.22 6.18 -14.06
C TYR A 456 -11.42 6.81 -12.92
N PHE A 457 -12.09 7.52 -11.99
CA PHE A 457 -11.42 8.07 -10.80
C PHE A 457 -10.73 6.98 -9.97
N ALA A 458 -11.41 5.83 -9.78
CA ALA A 458 -10.80 4.70 -9.09
C ALA A 458 -9.58 4.12 -9.84
N SER A 459 -9.56 4.19 -11.18
CA SER A 459 -8.39 3.76 -11.96
C SER A 459 -7.22 4.72 -11.80
N LEU A 460 -7.46 6.02 -11.76
CA LEU A 460 -6.42 7.03 -11.50
C LEU A 460 -5.79 6.90 -10.12
N MET A 461 -6.60 6.55 -9.10
CA MET A 461 -6.11 6.36 -7.73
C MET A 461 -5.34 5.06 -7.52
N GLY A 462 -5.37 4.16 -8.49
CA GLY A 462 -4.67 2.87 -8.44
C GLY A 462 -3.49 2.76 -9.41
N VAL A 463 -3.10 3.89 -9.99
CA VAL A 463 -1.93 3.99 -10.89
C VAL A 463 -0.64 4.10 -10.10
#